data_f40bc56381ccc0492e0642a5eb84e783
#
_entry.id   f40bc56381ccc0492e0642a5eb84e783
#
_cell.length_a   1.000
_cell.length_b   1.000
_cell.length_c   1.000
_cell.angle_alpha   90.00
_cell.angle_beta   90.00
_cell.angle_gamma   90.00
#
_symmetry.space_group_name_H-M   'P 1'
#
loop_
_entity.id
_entity.type
_entity.pdbx_description
1 polymer ?
#
loop_
_entity_poly.entity_id
_entity_poly.type
_entity_poly.pdbx_seq_one_letter_code
_entity_poly.pdbx_strand_id
1 'polypeptide(L)'
;NIGIRLDQKPPNIVIEKAGLGGVAIAQQVKLTTMPEKLVREILNVYGYTSARVVIREDITSEQLVDHLTGDKSYAESVTVLNKVDLVDPKFVTAVKAKVKSEVIPISADSGVNIEDLKEKIYEKLDFIRLYMRPKGGETDFKEPLIIRRNSTVEDVCNKLHRSLKK
;
A
#
# COMPACT_ATOMS: atom_id res chain seq x y z
N ASN A 1 17.56 8.61 -3.70
CA ASN A 1 17.16 7.24 -3.35
C ASN A 1 15.67 7.21 -3.04
N ILE A 2 14.89 6.63 -3.93
CA ILE A 2 13.47 6.40 -3.66
C ILE A 2 13.36 5.38 -2.52
N GLY A 3 12.91 5.82 -1.35
CA GLY A 3 12.69 4.92 -0.22
C GLY A 3 11.41 4.10 -0.41
N ILE A 4 11.42 2.83 -0.01
CA ILE A 4 10.23 1.98 0.01
C ILE A 4 9.77 1.81 1.46
N ARG A 5 8.49 2.05 1.71
CA ARG A 5 7.80 1.76 2.98
C ARG A 5 7.03 0.46 2.82
N LEU A 6 7.48 -0.59 3.48
CA LEU A 6 6.86 -1.92 3.42
C LEU A 6 5.73 -2.03 4.44
N ASP A 7 4.62 -2.64 4.02
CA ASP A 7 3.42 -2.90 4.83
C ASP A 7 2.85 -1.64 5.51
N GLN A 8 3.04 -0.48 4.88
CA GLN A 8 2.49 0.80 5.31
C GLN A 8 1.62 1.38 4.20
N LYS A 9 0.63 2.17 4.60
CA LYS A 9 -0.21 2.94 3.66
C LYS A 9 0.30 4.37 3.54
N PRO A 10 0.15 5.00 2.37
CA PRO A 10 0.42 6.43 2.24
C PRO A 10 -0.49 7.20 3.20
N PRO A 11 0.02 8.25 3.88
CA PRO A 11 -0.78 9.03 4.81
C PRO A 11 -1.89 9.78 4.09
N ASN A 12 -3.07 9.82 4.71
CA ASN A 12 -4.25 10.50 4.15
C ASN A 12 -4.23 11.99 4.50
N ILE A 13 -3.38 12.72 3.79
CA ILE A 13 -3.16 14.15 3.94
C ILE A 13 -3.41 14.82 2.58
N VAL A 14 -4.06 15.97 2.61
CA VAL A 14 -4.21 16.85 1.43
C VAL A 14 -3.57 18.18 1.76
N ILE A 15 -2.65 18.64 0.91
CA ILE A 15 -1.96 19.93 1.07
C ILE A 15 -2.16 20.73 -0.20
N GLU A 16 -2.85 21.86 -0.09
CA GLU A 16 -3.09 22.80 -1.16
C GLU A 16 -2.35 24.11 -0.86
N LYS A 17 -1.46 24.54 -1.76
CA LYS A 17 -0.81 25.84 -1.63
C LYS A 17 -1.84 26.97 -1.75
N ALA A 18 -1.78 27.94 -0.85
CA ALA A 18 -2.59 29.14 -0.89
C ALA A 18 -1.70 30.37 -1.20
N GLY A 19 -2.26 31.39 -1.85
CA GLY A 19 -1.48 32.57 -2.18
C GLY A 19 -1.12 33.45 -0.97
N LEU A 20 -2.06 33.64 -0.02
CA LEU A 20 -1.94 34.45 1.17
C LEU A 20 -2.74 33.82 2.32
N GLY A 21 -2.42 34.17 3.59
CA GLY A 21 -3.23 33.79 4.75
C GLY A 21 -2.58 32.81 5.74
N GLY A 22 -1.32 32.41 5.49
CA GLY A 22 -0.63 31.46 6.38
C GLY A 22 -1.10 30.01 6.21
N VAL A 23 -0.70 29.14 7.13
CA VAL A 23 -1.06 27.73 7.12
C VAL A 23 -2.34 27.49 7.92
N ALA A 24 -3.40 27.08 7.23
CA ALA A 24 -4.66 26.65 7.85
C ALA A 24 -4.69 25.12 7.91
N ILE A 25 -4.84 24.56 9.12
CA ILE A 25 -4.86 23.11 9.35
C ILE A 25 -6.26 22.71 9.80
N ALA A 26 -6.88 21.79 9.07
CA ALA A 26 -8.12 21.12 9.42
C ALA A 26 -7.81 19.65 9.78
N GLN A 27 -8.16 19.27 11.01
CA GLN A 27 -7.97 17.91 11.51
C GLN A 27 -9.33 17.22 11.63
N GLN A 28 -9.51 16.09 10.96
CA GLN A 28 -10.71 15.26 11.13
C GLN A 28 -10.55 14.27 12.29
N VAL A 29 -9.30 13.99 12.67
CA VAL A 29 -8.93 13.09 13.77
C VAL A 29 -7.95 13.82 14.68
N LYS A 30 -8.04 13.59 16.00
CA LYS A 30 -7.08 14.14 16.96
C LYS A 30 -5.71 13.52 16.72
N LEU A 31 -4.70 14.36 16.50
CA LEU A 31 -3.31 13.91 16.42
C LEU A 31 -2.79 13.55 17.82
N THR A 32 -2.37 12.31 18.02
CA THR A 32 -1.83 11.81 19.29
C THR A 32 -0.31 11.80 19.32
N THR A 33 0.31 11.62 18.15
CA THR A 33 1.76 11.45 17.98
C THR A 33 2.48 12.78 17.72
N MET A 34 1.75 13.81 17.27
CA MET A 34 2.33 15.08 16.84
C MET A 34 1.42 16.26 17.15
N PRO A 35 1.91 17.28 17.89
CA PRO A 35 1.13 18.50 18.13
C PRO A 35 1.01 19.33 16.84
N GLU A 36 -0.08 20.08 16.69
CA GLU A 36 -0.31 20.97 15.52
C GLU A 36 0.82 21.97 15.29
N LYS A 37 1.45 22.46 16.37
CA LYS A 37 2.61 23.35 16.28
C LYS A 37 3.74 22.70 15.46
N LEU A 38 4.05 21.44 15.71
CA LEU A 38 5.09 20.70 14.97
C LEU A 38 4.71 20.50 13.51
N VAL A 39 3.42 20.28 13.20
CA VAL A 39 2.94 20.22 11.81
C VAL A 39 3.27 21.52 11.08
N ARG A 40 3.00 22.68 11.69
CA ARG A 40 3.28 24.01 11.12
C ARG A 40 4.78 24.22 10.91
N GLU A 41 5.61 23.82 11.87
CA GLU A 41 7.06 23.93 11.79
C GLU A 41 7.61 23.11 10.63
N ILE A 42 7.18 21.86 10.51
CA ILE A 42 7.59 20.99 9.39
C ILE A 42 7.17 21.59 8.05
N LEU A 43 5.91 22.03 7.91
CA LEU A 43 5.41 22.65 6.69
C LEU A 43 6.24 23.88 6.29
N ASN A 44 6.58 24.74 7.26
CA ASN A 44 7.41 25.92 7.02
C ASN A 44 8.82 25.54 6.51
N VAL A 45 9.46 24.52 7.11
CA VAL A 45 10.77 24.01 6.67
C VAL A 45 10.72 23.54 5.20
N TYR A 46 9.60 22.94 4.78
CA TYR A 46 9.39 22.48 3.41
C TYR A 46 8.83 23.58 2.47
N GLY A 47 8.80 24.84 2.92
CA GLY A 47 8.42 25.99 2.10
C GLY A 47 6.92 26.22 1.94
N TYR A 48 6.08 25.57 2.77
CA TYR A 48 4.65 25.81 2.82
C TYR A 48 4.33 26.92 3.83
N THR A 49 4.62 28.16 3.47
CA THR A 49 4.34 29.34 4.31
C THR A 49 2.88 29.78 4.28
N SER A 50 2.16 29.40 3.21
CA SER A 50 0.72 29.64 3.05
C SER A 50 0.10 28.41 2.37
N ALA A 51 -0.72 27.64 3.11
CA ALA A 51 -1.31 26.40 2.63
C ALA A 51 -2.58 26.04 3.40
N ARG A 52 -3.49 25.33 2.75
CA ARG A 52 -4.59 24.61 3.40
C ARG A 52 -4.19 23.14 3.54
N VAL A 53 -4.19 22.62 4.76
CA VAL A 53 -3.80 21.26 5.07
C VAL A 53 -4.99 20.56 5.71
N VAL A 54 -5.39 19.42 5.15
CA VAL A 54 -6.43 18.55 5.69
C VAL A 54 -5.81 17.23 6.11
N ILE A 55 -5.87 16.90 7.39
CA ILE A 55 -5.34 15.65 7.96
C ILE A 55 -6.54 14.78 8.36
N ARG A 56 -6.65 13.60 7.74
CA ARG A 56 -7.81 12.72 7.91
C ARG A 56 -7.55 11.52 8.79
N GLU A 57 -6.32 11.32 9.24
CA GLU A 57 -5.92 10.23 10.13
C GLU A 57 -4.83 10.68 11.09
N ASP A 58 -4.58 9.90 12.16
CA ASP A 58 -3.49 10.17 13.09
C ASP A 58 -2.15 9.79 12.44
N ILE A 59 -1.31 10.79 12.19
CA ILE A 59 -0.06 10.66 11.44
C ILE A 59 1.15 10.97 12.30
N THR A 60 2.27 10.37 11.97
CA THR A 60 3.57 10.68 12.56
C THR A 60 4.29 11.79 11.78
N SER A 61 5.31 12.40 12.40
CA SER A 61 6.17 13.38 11.74
C SER A 61 6.89 12.80 10.52
N GLU A 62 7.29 11.52 10.55
CA GLU A 62 7.89 10.83 9.40
C GLU A 62 6.92 10.71 8.25
N GLN A 63 5.66 10.33 8.51
CA GLN A 63 4.64 10.23 7.47
C GLN A 63 4.34 11.59 6.82
N LEU A 64 4.31 12.67 7.61
CA LEU A 64 4.15 14.01 7.07
C LEU A 64 5.34 14.39 6.16
N VAL A 65 6.57 14.12 6.59
CA VAL A 65 7.77 14.36 5.79
C VAL A 65 7.77 13.52 4.50
N ASP A 66 7.43 12.23 4.60
CA ASP A 66 7.32 11.34 3.44
C ASP A 66 6.32 11.87 2.40
N HIS A 67 5.17 12.42 2.88
CA HIS A 67 4.17 13.04 2.01
C HIS A 67 4.69 14.32 1.33
N LEU A 68 5.41 15.16 2.07
CA LEU A 68 5.97 16.42 1.56
C LEU A 68 7.11 16.21 0.55
N THR A 69 7.95 15.22 0.78
CA THR A 69 9.06 14.90 -0.13
C THR A 69 8.58 14.18 -1.39
N GLY A 70 7.49 13.39 -1.30
CA GLY A 70 6.95 12.64 -2.42
C GLY A 70 7.90 11.57 -2.99
N ASP A 71 8.97 11.24 -2.27
CA ASP A 71 10.03 10.33 -2.71
C ASP A 71 9.89 8.91 -2.17
N LYS A 72 8.80 8.62 -1.47
CA LYS A 72 8.50 7.29 -0.91
C LYS A 72 7.49 6.52 -1.73
N SER A 73 7.76 5.25 -1.92
CA SER A 73 6.81 4.27 -2.46
C SER A 73 6.32 3.37 -1.35
N TYR A 74 5.02 3.12 -1.33
CA TYR A 74 4.38 2.23 -0.36
C TYR A 74 4.06 0.90 -1.03
N ALA A 75 4.48 -0.20 -0.44
CA ALA A 75 4.29 -1.54 -0.99
C ALA A 75 3.97 -2.56 0.09
N GLU A 76 3.04 -3.45 -0.22
CA GLU A 76 2.85 -4.66 0.59
C GLU A 76 4.06 -5.58 0.42
N SER A 77 4.41 -6.30 1.48
CA SER A 77 5.53 -7.22 1.46
C SER A 77 5.15 -8.63 1.94
N VAL A 78 5.87 -9.62 1.46
CA VAL A 78 5.80 -11.00 1.93
C VAL A 78 7.20 -11.46 2.25
N THR A 79 7.43 -11.89 3.50
CA THR A 79 8.73 -12.41 3.92
C THR A 79 8.77 -13.92 3.71
N VAL A 80 9.75 -14.39 2.98
CA VAL A 80 9.89 -15.80 2.60
C VAL A 80 11.21 -16.35 3.14
N LEU A 81 11.15 -17.51 3.82
CA LEU A 81 12.33 -18.30 4.17
C LEU A 81 12.43 -19.47 3.20
N ASN A 82 13.36 -19.35 2.25
CA ASN A 82 13.57 -20.40 1.23
C ASN A 82 14.54 -21.48 1.69
N LYS A 83 14.54 -22.61 0.97
CA LYS A 83 15.41 -23.76 1.20
C LYS A 83 15.20 -24.46 2.55
N VAL A 84 13.94 -24.56 2.98
CA VAL A 84 13.62 -25.23 4.25
C VAL A 84 13.82 -26.74 4.21
N ASP A 85 13.94 -27.32 3.05
CA ASP A 85 14.31 -28.72 2.81
C ASP A 85 15.73 -29.07 3.27
N LEU A 86 16.62 -28.07 3.39
CA LEU A 86 18.02 -28.26 3.78
C LEU A 86 18.28 -28.10 5.29
N VAL A 87 17.25 -27.77 6.06
CA VAL A 87 17.39 -27.44 7.50
C VAL A 87 16.40 -28.20 8.37
N ASP A 88 16.76 -28.37 9.66
CA ASP A 88 15.85 -28.96 10.63
C ASP A 88 14.62 -28.05 10.88
N PRO A 89 13.41 -28.60 11.02
CA PRO A 89 12.20 -27.85 11.35
C PRO A 89 12.32 -26.96 12.59
N LYS A 90 13.15 -27.36 13.57
CA LYS A 90 13.44 -26.55 14.77
C LYS A 90 14.14 -25.24 14.42
N PHE A 91 15.02 -25.25 13.42
CA PHE A 91 15.69 -24.04 12.93
C PHE A 91 14.68 -23.07 12.30
N VAL A 92 13.77 -23.59 11.47
CA VAL A 92 12.69 -22.79 10.86
C VAL A 92 11.84 -22.11 11.94
N THR A 93 11.46 -22.84 12.99
CA THR A 93 10.70 -22.31 14.13
C THR A 93 11.46 -21.21 14.86
N ALA A 94 12.76 -21.42 15.10
CA ALA A 94 13.62 -20.44 15.77
C ALA A 94 13.78 -19.14 14.95
N VAL A 95 13.88 -19.25 13.63
CA VAL A 95 13.93 -18.08 12.73
C VAL A 95 12.61 -17.33 12.74
N LYS A 96 11.47 -18.03 12.62
CA LYS A 96 10.13 -17.40 12.70
C LYS A 96 9.93 -16.62 14.00
N ALA A 97 10.43 -17.13 15.12
CA ALA A 97 10.31 -16.45 16.43
C ALA A 97 11.15 -15.16 16.53
N LYS A 98 12.21 -15.02 15.72
CA LYS A 98 13.11 -13.85 15.73
C LYS A 98 12.65 -12.75 14.76
N VAL A 99 11.88 -13.10 13.76
CA VAL A 99 11.40 -12.15 12.73
C VAL A 99 10.06 -11.56 13.17
N LYS A 100 9.94 -10.25 13.14
CA LYS A 100 8.71 -9.55 13.56
C LYS A 100 7.56 -9.68 12.55
N SER A 101 7.86 -9.93 11.27
CA SER A 101 6.88 -10.14 10.22
C SER A 101 6.49 -11.61 10.09
N GLU A 102 5.33 -11.86 9.50
CA GLU A 102 4.91 -13.22 9.12
C GLU A 102 5.91 -13.79 8.10
N VAL A 103 6.51 -14.93 8.41
CA VAL A 103 7.48 -15.63 7.55
C VAL A 103 6.86 -16.89 6.99
N ILE A 104 6.86 -17.02 5.67
CA ILE A 104 6.40 -18.21 4.96
C ILE A 104 7.62 -19.08 4.65
N PRO A 105 7.74 -20.26 5.26
CA PRO A 105 8.82 -21.20 4.96
C PRO A 105 8.48 -21.95 3.67
N ILE A 106 9.39 -21.91 2.69
CA ILE A 106 9.22 -22.61 1.42
C ILE A 106 10.47 -23.38 1.03
N SER A 107 10.31 -24.32 0.11
CA SER A 107 11.40 -24.80 -0.71
C SER A 107 10.97 -24.67 -2.18
N ALA A 108 11.62 -23.78 -2.90
CA ALA A 108 11.33 -23.57 -4.32
C ALA A 108 11.76 -24.78 -5.18
N ASP A 109 12.78 -25.51 -4.75
CA ASP A 109 13.30 -26.66 -5.45
C ASP A 109 12.38 -27.90 -5.31
N SER A 110 11.96 -28.19 -4.09
CA SER A 110 11.06 -29.32 -3.79
C SER A 110 9.56 -28.98 -3.88
N GLY A 111 9.20 -27.72 -4.14
CA GLY A 111 7.81 -27.27 -4.26
C GLY A 111 7.06 -27.12 -2.93
N VAL A 112 7.72 -27.27 -1.79
CA VAL A 112 7.08 -27.17 -0.46
C VAL A 112 6.54 -25.78 -0.21
N ASN A 113 5.26 -25.70 0.18
CA ASN A 113 4.51 -24.48 0.52
C ASN A 113 4.49 -23.40 -0.57
N ILE A 114 4.68 -23.76 -1.83
CA ILE A 114 4.62 -22.82 -2.96
C ILE A 114 3.18 -22.34 -3.18
N GLU A 115 2.17 -23.22 -3.02
CA GLU A 115 0.76 -22.82 -3.16
C GLU A 115 0.35 -21.87 -2.04
N ASP A 116 0.76 -22.12 -0.79
CA ASP A 116 0.53 -21.21 0.34
C ASP A 116 1.14 -19.83 0.09
N LEU A 117 2.34 -19.78 -0.50
CA LEU A 117 2.98 -18.52 -0.91
C LEU A 117 2.15 -17.79 -1.97
N LYS A 118 1.64 -18.50 -2.98
CA LYS A 118 0.80 -17.89 -4.03
C LYS A 118 -0.50 -17.33 -3.46
N GLU A 119 -1.16 -18.07 -2.58
CA GLU A 119 -2.37 -17.60 -1.90
C GLU A 119 -2.08 -16.35 -1.07
N LYS A 120 -0.98 -16.34 -0.32
CA LYS A 120 -0.59 -15.20 0.49
C LYS A 120 -0.26 -13.95 -0.34
N ILE A 121 0.41 -14.13 -1.46
CA ILE A 121 0.67 -13.05 -2.43
C ILE A 121 -0.66 -12.50 -2.97
N TYR A 122 -1.60 -13.39 -3.34
CA TYR A 122 -2.90 -12.97 -3.85
C TYR A 122 -3.72 -12.19 -2.81
N GLU A 123 -3.72 -12.63 -1.55
CA GLU A 123 -4.35 -11.92 -0.43
C GLU A 123 -3.74 -10.52 -0.23
N LYS A 124 -2.40 -10.43 -0.20
CA LYS A 124 -1.67 -9.17 0.00
C LYS A 124 -1.90 -8.17 -1.14
N LEU A 125 -2.04 -8.65 -2.36
CA LEU A 125 -2.31 -7.79 -3.53
C LEU A 125 -3.74 -7.25 -3.53
N ASP A 126 -4.63 -7.80 -2.69
CA ASP A 126 -6.04 -7.43 -2.56
C ASP A 126 -6.76 -7.32 -3.93
N PHE A 127 -6.52 -8.33 -4.76
CA PHE A 127 -7.13 -8.43 -6.08
C PHE A 127 -8.53 -9.04 -6.01
N ILE A 128 -9.41 -8.53 -6.89
CA ILE A 128 -10.71 -9.13 -7.18
C ILE A 128 -10.79 -9.50 -8.66
N ARG A 129 -11.60 -10.52 -8.95
CA ARG A 129 -11.90 -10.97 -10.30
C ARG A 129 -13.25 -10.43 -10.70
N LEU A 130 -13.31 -9.69 -11.80
CA LEU A 130 -14.55 -9.23 -12.41
C LEU A 130 -14.81 -10.06 -13.67
N TYR A 131 -15.98 -10.70 -13.70
CA TYR A 131 -16.44 -11.45 -14.86
C TYR A 131 -17.35 -10.58 -15.69
N MET A 132 -17.05 -10.48 -16.98
CA MET A 132 -17.78 -9.61 -17.90
C MET A 132 -18.95 -10.36 -18.52
N ARG A 133 -20.07 -9.64 -18.67
CA ARG A 133 -21.24 -10.16 -19.40
C ARG A 133 -21.59 -9.21 -20.54
N PRO A 134 -21.46 -9.63 -21.80
CA PRO A 134 -21.91 -8.83 -22.93
C PRO A 134 -23.44 -8.68 -22.91
N LYS A 135 -23.94 -7.60 -23.48
CA LYS A 135 -25.39 -7.34 -23.54
C LYS A 135 -26.07 -8.48 -24.32
N GLY A 136 -26.97 -9.21 -23.64
CA GLY A 136 -27.69 -10.35 -24.25
C GLY A 136 -26.92 -11.67 -24.34
N GLY A 137 -25.69 -11.72 -23.83
CA GLY A 137 -24.87 -12.92 -23.77
C GLY A 137 -24.77 -13.55 -22.38
N GLU A 138 -24.03 -14.64 -22.28
CA GLU A 138 -23.66 -15.28 -21.02
C GLU A 138 -22.41 -14.64 -20.41
N THR A 139 -22.22 -14.85 -19.10
CA THR A 139 -21.02 -14.35 -18.40
C THR A 139 -19.80 -15.15 -18.84
N ASP A 140 -18.75 -14.47 -19.24
CA ASP A 140 -17.48 -15.10 -19.54
C ASP A 140 -16.70 -15.36 -18.24
N PHE A 141 -16.56 -16.62 -17.86
CA PHE A 141 -15.80 -17.06 -16.71
C PHE A 141 -14.36 -17.45 -17.03
N LYS A 142 -13.97 -17.45 -18.30
CA LYS A 142 -12.63 -17.91 -18.72
C LYS A 142 -11.57 -16.83 -18.56
N GLU A 143 -11.94 -15.58 -18.84
CA GLU A 143 -11.02 -14.44 -18.81
C GLU A 143 -11.51 -13.34 -17.83
N PRO A 144 -11.31 -13.52 -16.52
CA PRO A 144 -11.67 -12.48 -15.56
C PRO A 144 -10.77 -11.26 -15.68
N LEU A 145 -11.35 -10.07 -15.61
CA LEU A 145 -10.59 -8.86 -15.40
C LEU A 145 -10.13 -8.78 -13.95
N ILE A 146 -8.81 -8.79 -13.73
CA ILE A 146 -8.22 -8.69 -12.39
C ILE A 146 -7.95 -7.22 -12.07
N ILE A 147 -8.53 -6.73 -10.98
CA ILE A 147 -8.34 -5.35 -10.48
C ILE A 147 -8.14 -5.38 -8.96
N ARG A 148 -7.69 -4.26 -8.38
CA ARG A 148 -7.65 -4.10 -6.93
C ARG A 148 -9.07 -3.93 -6.38
N ARG A 149 -9.33 -4.43 -5.16
CA ARG A 149 -10.63 -4.33 -4.50
C ARG A 149 -11.15 -2.89 -4.39
N ASN A 150 -10.26 -1.95 -4.15
CA ASN A 150 -10.59 -0.53 -3.98
C ASN A 150 -10.67 0.25 -5.30
N SER A 151 -10.64 -0.44 -6.45
CA SER A 151 -10.76 0.21 -7.75
C SER A 151 -12.17 0.75 -7.98
N THR A 152 -12.25 1.92 -8.59
CA THR A 152 -13.51 2.55 -8.98
C THR A 152 -14.05 1.95 -10.29
N VAL A 153 -15.31 2.24 -10.62
CA VAL A 153 -15.88 1.88 -11.93
C VAL A 153 -15.11 2.54 -13.06
N GLU A 154 -14.61 3.76 -12.84
CA GLU A 154 -13.77 4.46 -13.80
C GLU A 154 -12.47 3.71 -14.11
N ASP A 155 -11.81 3.16 -13.07
CA ASP A 155 -10.59 2.34 -13.23
C ASP A 155 -10.87 1.08 -14.06
N VAL A 156 -12.04 0.46 -13.85
CA VAL A 156 -12.50 -0.69 -14.65
C VAL A 156 -12.65 -0.29 -16.12
N CYS A 157 -13.37 0.81 -16.39
CA CYS A 157 -13.58 1.32 -17.75
C CYS A 157 -12.25 1.66 -18.43
N ASN A 158 -11.34 2.35 -17.74
CA ASN A 158 -10.03 2.70 -18.28
C ASN A 158 -9.18 1.46 -18.61
N LYS A 159 -9.26 0.42 -17.79
CA LYS A 159 -8.54 -0.83 -18.02
C LYS A 159 -9.12 -1.61 -19.20
N LEU A 160 -10.44 -1.62 -19.35
CA LEU A 160 -11.12 -2.22 -20.49
C LEU A 160 -10.79 -1.50 -21.80
N HIS A 161 -10.81 -0.17 -21.80
CA HIS A 161 -10.45 0.61 -22.99
C HIS A 161 -9.00 0.38 -23.43
N ARG A 162 -8.08 0.17 -22.51
CA ARG A 162 -6.68 -0.18 -22.84
C ARG A 162 -6.54 -1.56 -23.45
N SER A 163 -7.35 -2.54 -23.02
CA SER A 163 -7.34 -3.90 -23.57
C SER A 163 -8.04 -3.98 -24.93
N LEU A 164 -8.98 -3.06 -25.22
CA LEU A 164 -9.65 -2.97 -26.52
C LEU A 164 -8.83 -2.23 -27.60
N LYS A 165 -7.75 -1.53 -27.19
CA LYS A 165 -6.86 -0.82 -28.12
C LYS A 165 -5.66 -1.64 -28.61
N LYS A 166 -5.60 -2.91 -28.26
CA LYS A 166 -4.64 -3.89 -28.82
C LYS A 166 -5.32 -4.71 -29.90
#